data_fce5d37166506ef81765b3bb8990271d
#
_entry.id   fce5d37166506ef81765b3bb8990271d
#
_cell.length_a   1.000
_cell.length_b   1.000
_cell.length_c   1.000
_cell.angle_alpha   90.00
_cell.angle_beta   90.00
_cell.angle_gamma   90.00
#
_symmetry.space_group_name_H-M   'P 1'
#
loop_
_entity.id
_entity.type
_entity.pdbx_description
1 polymer ?
#
loop_
_entity_poly.entity_id
_entity_poly.type
_entity_poly.pdbx_seq_one_letter_code
_entity_poly.pdbx_strand_id
1 'polypeptide(L)'
;GFRLDGELEAANRGIMEFIQFFRSDDKFLTVVLGVAQEQTIKLGSFGTVHADESIIAHSNESEYDNFIENKEAEALLDRLIMLRVPYTLQRSQEVRIYQKLLSDNYKSEIHVSPITLPLIASLSIVSRMEDGKRVAGLPRLSLIDKLEMYDNNIPLPHTKSDVQTLQAENPNEGMFGLSPRYVLNRIADSISLAPRCLLPIDALENLATGLEERAGLSQDQKDRFPDLLNEIIKVYRKMVIHQVRLGAIRNFDETAQTQFESYMKDANSFISSVTEETPWPNINETMLRRIENNIDLRDSDRVAFRRENVRSWQTLQTDKTIPSYKDFPLLRMALENLLLPNERDLTEALDLKQTNSSSVKQREEILENLTSVYGYCDICANDLVTHAHNAIQNRNILSVKKGQLVRR
;
A
#
# COMPACT_ATOMS: atom_id res chain seq x y z
N GLY A 1 -50.61 -23.69 -14.97
CA GLY A 1 -49.54 -24.47 -14.42
C GLY A 1 -48.58 -23.57 -13.66
N PHE A 2 -48.20 -23.97 -12.46
CA PHE A 2 -47.18 -23.32 -11.69
C PHE A 2 -45.80 -23.67 -12.28
N ARG A 3 -44.93 -22.69 -12.39
CA ARG A 3 -43.52 -22.88 -12.71
C ARG A 3 -42.75 -22.43 -11.47
N LEU A 4 -41.93 -23.31 -10.92
CA LEU A 4 -40.95 -22.97 -9.94
C LEU A 4 -39.77 -22.33 -10.69
N ASP A 5 -39.58 -21.06 -10.49
CA ASP A 5 -38.64 -20.27 -11.24
C ASP A 5 -38.27 -19.07 -10.39
N GLY A 6 -36.99 -18.99 -10.00
CA GLY A 6 -36.47 -17.94 -9.15
C GLY A 6 -34.99 -18.14 -8.82
N GLU A 7 -34.39 -17.11 -8.24
CA GLU A 7 -32.94 -17.08 -7.94
C GLU A 7 -32.54 -18.23 -6.99
N LEU A 8 -33.36 -18.55 -6.00
CA LEU A 8 -33.09 -19.64 -5.07
C LEU A 8 -33.09 -21.00 -5.76
N GLU A 9 -33.98 -21.24 -6.75
CA GLU A 9 -33.96 -22.49 -7.50
C GLU A 9 -32.81 -22.56 -8.48
N ALA A 10 -32.46 -21.43 -9.09
CA ALA A 10 -31.32 -21.32 -9.98
C ALA A 10 -29.98 -21.58 -9.26
N ALA A 11 -29.87 -21.16 -7.99
CA ALA A 11 -28.72 -21.36 -7.15
C ALA A 11 -28.62 -22.71 -6.45
N ASN A 12 -29.65 -23.58 -6.60
CA ASN A 12 -29.67 -24.90 -5.96
C ASN A 12 -28.45 -25.74 -6.29
N ARG A 13 -27.76 -26.24 -5.27
CA ARG A 13 -26.43 -26.89 -5.30
C ARG A 13 -25.30 -25.97 -5.73
N GLY A 14 -25.48 -24.67 -5.57
CA GLY A 14 -24.51 -23.64 -5.90
C GLY A 14 -24.34 -22.64 -4.77
N ILE A 15 -24.06 -21.40 -5.17
CA ILE A 15 -23.83 -20.28 -4.26
C ILE A 15 -24.89 -19.22 -4.52
N MET A 16 -25.59 -18.79 -3.47
CA MET A 16 -26.48 -17.63 -3.46
C MET A 16 -25.79 -16.46 -2.78
N GLU A 17 -25.70 -15.34 -3.48
CA GLU A 17 -25.11 -14.10 -2.95
C GLU A 17 -26.19 -13.07 -2.65
N PHE A 18 -26.21 -12.55 -1.42
CA PHE A 18 -27.08 -11.46 -1.03
C PHE A 18 -26.29 -10.17 -0.80
N ILE A 19 -26.69 -9.10 -1.48
CA ILE A 19 -26.11 -7.77 -1.33
C ILE A 19 -26.98 -6.93 -0.41
N GLN A 20 -26.38 -6.24 0.56
CA GLN A 20 -27.10 -5.45 1.59
C GLN A 20 -28.07 -6.29 2.44
N PHE A 21 -27.62 -7.45 2.87
CA PHE A 21 -28.44 -8.48 3.53
C PHE A 21 -29.27 -7.94 4.71
N PHE A 22 -28.67 -7.19 5.63
CA PHE A 22 -29.37 -6.67 6.82
C PHE A 22 -30.32 -5.50 6.54
N ARG A 23 -30.41 -5.04 5.29
CA ARG A 23 -31.47 -4.12 4.84
C ARG A 23 -32.78 -4.79 4.48
N SER A 24 -32.75 -6.10 4.38
CA SER A 24 -33.91 -6.88 3.99
C SER A 24 -34.96 -6.91 5.12
N ASP A 25 -36.21 -7.14 4.74
CA ASP A 25 -37.31 -7.31 5.65
C ASP A 25 -37.12 -8.57 6.56
N ASP A 26 -37.47 -8.49 7.83
CA ASP A 26 -37.32 -9.57 8.82
C ASP A 26 -37.95 -10.88 8.36
N LYS A 27 -39.08 -10.81 7.63
CA LYS A 27 -39.74 -12.01 7.05
C LYS A 27 -38.84 -12.69 6.02
N PHE A 28 -38.15 -11.91 5.21
CA PHE A 28 -37.20 -12.44 4.23
C PHE A 28 -35.99 -13.07 4.92
N LEU A 29 -35.44 -12.41 5.92
CA LEU A 29 -34.35 -12.96 6.73
C LEU A 29 -34.71 -14.28 7.39
N THR A 30 -35.97 -14.43 7.86
CA THR A 30 -36.48 -15.68 8.42
C THR A 30 -36.58 -16.81 7.37
N VAL A 31 -36.96 -16.49 6.13
CA VAL A 31 -36.99 -17.47 5.01
C VAL A 31 -35.54 -17.93 4.69
N VAL A 32 -34.58 -16.99 4.58
CA VAL A 32 -33.18 -17.33 4.30
C VAL A 32 -32.59 -18.20 5.41
N LEU A 33 -32.96 -17.96 6.67
CA LEU A 33 -32.63 -18.85 7.79
C LEU A 33 -33.13 -20.27 7.61
N GLY A 34 -34.41 -20.40 7.20
CA GLY A 34 -34.99 -21.69 6.91
C GLY A 34 -34.25 -22.44 5.82
N VAL A 35 -33.83 -21.73 4.75
CA VAL A 35 -33.03 -22.30 3.68
C VAL A 35 -31.66 -22.74 4.21
N ALA A 36 -30.99 -21.88 4.97
CA ALA A 36 -29.64 -22.18 5.51
C ALA A 36 -29.65 -23.41 6.47
N GLN A 37 -30.73 -23.62 7.22
CA GLN A 37 -30.83 -24.71 8.19
C GLN A 37 -31.46 -25.97 7.66
N GLU A 38 -32.65 -25.82 7.06
CA GLU A 38 -33.49 -26.94 6.64
C GLU A 38 -33.27 -27.32 5.18
N GLN A 39 -32.52 -26.49 4.42
CA GLN A 39 -32.32 -26.65 2.98
C GLN A 39 -33.65 -26.77 2.21
N THR A 40 -34.67 -26.09 2.72
CA THR A 40 -36.02 -26.13 2.18
C THR A 40 -36.74 -24.78 2.25
N ILE A 41 -37.61 -24.55 1.30
CA ILE A 41 -38.49 -23.39 1.25
C ILE A 41 -39.96 -23.86 1.33
N LYS A 42 -40.74 -23.31 2.25
CA LYS A 42 -42.17 -23.55 2.37
C LYS A 42 -42.96 -22.60 1.48
N LEU A 43 -43.62 -23.12 0.45
CA LEU A 43 -44.38 -22.33 -0.52
C LEU A 43 -45.88 -22.29 -0.17
N GLY A 44 -46.23 -22.02 1.08
CA GLY A 44 -47.62 -21.94 1.53
C GLY A 44 -48.41 -23.23 1.24
N SER A 45 -49.47 -23.14 0.44
CA SER A 45 -50.33 -24.30 0.06
C SER A 45 -49.69 -25.24 -0.97
N PHE A 46 -48.53 -24.90 -1.55
CA PHE A 46 -47.91 -25.67 -2.62
C PHE A 46 -46.86 -26.68 -2.14
N GLY A 47 -46.61 -26.73 -0.85
CA GLY A 47 -45.70 -27.70 -0.27
C GLY A 47 -44.29 -27.11 -0.01
N THR A 48 -43.31 -27.99 0.11
CA THR A 48 -41.92 -27.65 0.44
C THR A 48 -41.03 -27.99 -0.74
N VAL A 49 -40.16 -27.09 -1.11
CA VAL A 49 -39.15 -27.25 -2.16
C VAL A 49 -37.76 -27.33 -1.53
N HIS A 50 -36.91 -28.18 -2.02
CA HIS A 50 -35.52 -28.29 -1.57
C HIS A 50 -34.70 -27.16 -2.19
N ALA A 51 -33.86 -26.52 -1.36
CA ALA A 51 -32.93 -25.46 -1.73
C ALA A 51 -31.61 -25.68 -1.00
N ASP A 52 -30.75 -26.50 -1.61
CA ASP A 52 -29.41 -26.85 -1.08
C ASP A 52 -28.43 -25.83 -1.62
N GLU A 53 -28.14 -24.79 -0.84
CA GLU A 53 -27.35 -23.66 -1.26
C GLU A 53 -26.30 -23.26 -0.21
N SER A 54 -25.13 -22.82 -0.69
CA SER A 54 -24.17 -22.08 0.13
C SER A 54 -24.51 -20.59 0.04
N ILE A 55 -24.84 -19.97 1.17
CA ILE A 55 -25.26 -18.58 1.23
C ILE A 55 -24.07 -17.70 1.62
N ILE A 56 -23.78 -16.70 0.80
CA ILE A 56 -22.83 -15.62 1.09
C ILE A 56 -23.61 -14.32 1.11
N ALA A 57 -23.44 -13.53 2.17
CA ALA A 57 -24.15 -12.27 2.31
C ALA A 57 -23.18 -11.12 2.59
N HIS A 58 -23.44 -9.96 1.99
CA HIS A 58 -22.69 -8.73 2.19
C HIS A 58 -23.56 -7.68 2.87
N SER A 59 -22.99 -6.99 3.83
CA SER A 59 -23.60 -5.83 4.46
C SER A 59 -22.52 -4.85 4.93
N ASN A 60 -22.92 -3.64 5.25
CA ASN A 60 -22.03 -2.66 5.88
C ASN A 60 -22.17 -2.71 7.41
N GLU A 61 -21.17 -2.19 8.10
CA GLU A 61 -21.07 -2.26 9.56
C GLU A 61 -22.27 -1.56 10.24
N SER A 62 -22.67 -0.38 9.74
CA SER A 62 -23.83 0.35 10.29
C SER A 62 -25.16 -0.40 10.15
N GLU A 63 -25.35 -1.17 9.10
CA GLU A 63 -26.53 -2.02 8.93
C GLU A 63 -26.50 -3.22 9.88
N TYR A 64 -25.32 -3.81 10.07
CA TYR A 64 -25.12 -4.87 11.05
C TYR A 64 -25.35 -4.36 12.47
N ASP A 65 -24.80 -3.21 12.85
CA ASP A 65 -24.99 -2.63 14.19
C ASP A 65 -26.47 -2.34 14.48
N ASN A 66 -27.19 -1.75 13.51
CA ASN A 66 -28.63 -1.54 13.63
C ASN A 66 -29.41 -2.87 13.77
N PHE A 67 -28.94 -3.92 13.09
CA PHE A 67 -29.57 -5.23 13.13
C PHE A 67 -29.38 -5.90 14.50
N ILE A 68 -28.18 -5.81 15.12
CA ILE A 68 -27.92 -6.42 16.46
C ILE A 68 -28.74 -5.76 17.57
N GLU A 69 -29.14 -4.50 17.41
CA GLU A 69 -30.02 -3.81 18.38
C GLU A 69 -31.44 -4.41 18.41
N ASN A 70 -31.82 -5.16 17.38
CA ASN A 70 -33.12 -5.84 17.32
C ASN A 70 -33.08 -7.18 18.08
N LYS A 71 -33.97 -7.36 19.07
CA LYS A 71 -34.04 -8.58 19.89
C LYS A 71 -34.32 -9.87 19.10
N GLU A 72 -34.88 -9.74 17.90
CA GLU A 72 -35.18 -10.90 17.02
C GLU A 72 -33.92 -11.35 16.25
N ALA A 73 -32.84 -10.56 16.27
CA ALA A 73 -31.61 -10.84 15.58
C ALA A 73 -30.78 -12.00 16.17
N GLU A 74 -30.95 -12.30 17.48
CA GLU A 74 -30.13 -13.29 18.20
C GLU A 74 -30.18 -14.66 17.52
N ALA A 75 -31.37 -15.10 17.15
CA ALA A 75 -31.57 -16.40 16.49
C ALA A 75 -30.91 -16.48 15.10
N LEU A 76 -30.78 -15.35 14.40
CA LEU A 76 -30.08 -15.26 13.12
C LEU A 76 -28.58 -15.24 13.31
N LEU A 77 -28.10 -14.43 14.25
CA LEU A 77 -26.67 -14.23 14.52
C LEU A 77 -25.96 -15.53 14.93
N ASP A 78 -26.63 -16.37 15.71
CA ASP A 78 -26.11 -17.68 16.13
C ASP A 78 -25.84 -18.65 14.95
N ARG A 79 -26.38 -18.35 13.77
CA ARG A 79 -26.27 -19.19 12.57
C ARG A 79 -25.39 -18.59 11.49
N LEU A 80 -24.93 -17.35 11.67
CA LEU A 80 -24.07 -16.62 10.72
C LEU A 80 -22.61 -16.71 11.14
N ILE A 81 -21.76 -16.99 10.16
CA ILE A 81 -20.32 -16.83 10.32
C ILE A 81 -19.96 -15.42 9.87
N MET A 82 -19.68 -14.55 10.83
CA MET A 82 -19.36 -13.15 10.56
C MET A 82 -17.87 -12.99 10.23
N LEU A 83 -17.60 -12.47 9.03
CA LEU A 83 -16.25 -12.15 8.58
C LEU A 83 -16.13 -10.64 8.39
N ARG A 84 -15.30 -10.01 9.19
CA ARG A 84 -14.95 -8.60 9.00
C ARG A 84 -13.91 -8.47 7.90
N VAL A 85 -14.20 -7.63 6.89
CA VAL A 85 -13.30 -7.39 5.76
C VAL A 85 -12.77 -5.95 5.85
N PRO A 86 -11.57 -5.75 6.36
CA PRO A 86 -10.98 -4.42 6.49
C PRO A 86 -10.57 -3.87 5.12
N TYR A 87 -10.43 -2.55 5.03
CA TYR A 87 -9.69 -1.92 3.92
C TYR A 87 -8.24 -2.37 3.95
N THR A 88 -7.62 -2.44 2.77
CA THR A 88 -6.19 -2.76 2.72
C THR A 88 -5.34 -1.76 3.51
N LEU A 89 -4.28 -2.27 4.14
CA LEU A 89 -3.26 -1.48 4.81
C LEU A 89 -1.94 -1.47 4.01
N GLN A 90 -1.93 -2.09 2.82
CA GLN A 90 -0.77 -2.13 1.92
C GLN A 90 -0.85 -1.00 0.89
N ARG A 91 0.11 -0.08 0.93
CA ARG A 91 0.19 1.05 -0.02
C ARG A 91 0.25 0.58 -1.47
N SER A 92 1.03 -0.44 -1.76
CA SER A 92 1.17 -1.01 -3.10
C SER A 92 -0.16 -1.55 -3.65
N GLN A 93 -0.98 -2.18 -2.82
CA GLN A 93 -2.31 -2.67 -3.21
C GLN A 93 -3.31 -1.53 -3.40
N GLU A 94 -3.31 -0.55 -2.51
CA GLU A 94 -4.18 0.62 -2.61
C GLU A 94 -3.92 1.42 -3.90
N VAL A 95 -2.63 1.58 -4.28
CA VAL A 95 -2.25 2.20 -5.56
C VAL A 95 -2.80 1.42 -6.75
N ARG A 96 -2.73 0.08 -6.72
CA ARG A 96 -3.31 -0.76 -7.79
C ARG A 96 -4.82 -0.60 -7.91
N ILE A 97 -5.53 -0.49 -6.77
CA ILE A 97 -6.97 -0.21 -6.74
C ILE A 97 -7.25 1.12 -7.44
N TYR A 98 -6.52 2.19 -7.10
CA TYR A 98 -6.69 3.49 -7.72
C TYR A 98 -6.38 3.47 -9.22
N GLN A 99 -5.29 2.86 -9.63
CA GLN A 99 -4.91 2.73 -11.03
C GLN A 99 -6.00 2.01 -11.85
N LYS A 100 -6.47 0.86 -11.36
CA LYS A 100 -7.53 0.08 -12.03
C LYS A 100 -8.81 0.90 -12.18
N LEU A 101 -9.30 1.51 -11.10
CA LEU A 101 -10.57 2.24 -11.12
C LEU A 101 -10.47 3.55 -11.92
N LEU A 102 -9.31 4.20 -11.95
CA LEU A 102 -9.09 5.37 -12.80
C LEU A 102 -9.05 4.97 -14.28
N SER A 103 -8.37 3.87 -14.64
CA SER A 103 -8.32 3.39 -16.02
C SER A 103 -9.69 2.98 -16.56
N ASP A 104 -10.53 2.39 -15.72
CA ASP A 104 -11.85 1.90 -16.11
C ASP A 104 -12.89 3.02 -16.27
N ASN A 105 -12.78 4.07 -15.45
CA ASN A 105 -13.80 5.11 -15.34
C ASN A 105 -13.41 6.46 -15.93
N TYR A 106 -12.12 6.74 -16.09
CA TYR A 106 -11.63 8.05 -16.50
C TYR A 106 -10.63 7.93 -17.65
N LYS A 107 -11.10 8.23 -18.86
CA LYS A 107 -10.25 8.43 -20.05
C LYS A 107 -9.79 9.89 -20.09
N SER A 108 -8.88 10.26 -19.22
CA SER A 108 -8.32 11.59 -19.19
C SER A 108 -6.98 11.63 -19.93
N GLU A 109 -6.74 12.69 -20.70
CA GLU A 109 -5.44 12.99 -21.29
C GLU A 109 -4.49 13.66 -20.28
N ILE A 110 -4.96 13.92 -19.07
CA ILE A 110 -4.18 14.57 -18.02
C ILE A 110 -3.13 13.59 -17.47
N HIS A 111 -1.89 14.00 -17.51
CA HIS A 111 -0.80 13.26 -16.89
C HIS A 111 -0.94 13.26 -15.36
N VAL A 112 -0.70 12.12 -14.72
CA VAL A 112 -0.66 11.99 -13.26
C VAL A 112 0.79 11.72 -12.85
N SER A 113 1.37 12.57 -12.03
CA SER A 113 2.75 12.37 -11.57
C SER A 113 2.91 11.01 -10.86
N PRO A 114 3.99 10.26 -11.13
CA PRO A 114 4.20 8.89 -10.62
C PRO A 114 4.06 8.74 -9.10
N ILE A 115 4.42 9.77 -8.33
CA ILE A 115 4.33 9.72 -6.86
C ILE A 115 3.00 10.21 -6.31
N THR A 116 2.07 10.69 -7.15
CA THR A 116 0.76 11.20 -6.70
C THR A 116 -0.08 10.12 -6.04
N LEU A 117 -0.33 9.00 -6.74
CA LEU A 117 -1.14 7.92 -6.17
C LEU A 117 -0.48 7.26 -4.95
N PRO A 118 0.84 6.98 -4.92
CA PRO A 118 1.52 6.51 -3.72
C PRO A 118 1.40 7.45 -2.51
N LEU A 119 1.47 8.76 -2.72
CA LEU A 119 1.31 9.74 -1.64
C LEU A 119 -0.13 9.73 -1.08
N ILE A 120 -1.12 9.77 -1.94
CA ILE A 120 -2.54 9.72 -1.55
C ILE A 120 -2.89 8.39 -0.89
N ALA A 121 -2.38 7.26 -1.40
CA ALA A 121 -2.54 5.96 -0.78
C ALA A 121 -1.92 5.92 0.63
N SER A 122 -0.75 6.55 0.83
CA SER A 122 -0.14 6.66 2.15
C SER A 122 -1.04 7.39 3.15
N LEU A 123 -1.66 8.53 2.77
CA LEU A 123 -2.63 9.23 3.62
C LEU A 123 -3.85 8.36 3.94
N SER A 124 -4.39 7.69 2.93
CA SER A 124 -5.55 6.80 3.09
C SER A 124 -5.27 5.72 4.12
N ILE A 125 -4.13 5.04 4.01
CA ILE A 125 -3.74 3.94 4.89
C ILE A 125 -3.46 4.46 6.30
N VAL A 126 -2.68 5.54 6.44
CA VAL A 126 -2.37 6.12 7.77
C VAL A 126 -3.67 6.56 8.47
N SER A 127 -4.69 7.00 7.74
CA SER A 127 -6.00 7.33 8.30
C SER A 127 -6.76 6.11 8.86
N ARG A 128 -6.42 4.91 8.41
CA ARG A 128 -7.02 3.62 8.82
C ARG A 128 -6.26 2.92 9.94
N MET A 129 -5.11 3.48 10.36
CA MET A 129 -4.27 2.92 11.41
C MET A 129 -4.61 3.54 12.76
N GLU A 130 -4.48 2.74 13.81
CA GLU A 130 -4.49 3.26 15.18
C GLU A 130 -3.14 3.91 15.52
N ASP A 131 -3.20 4.99 16.33
CA ASP A 131 -1.97 5.60 16.85
C ASP A 131 -1.24 4.62 17.75
N GLY A 132 0.08 4.61 17.61
CA GLY A 132 0.96 3.60 18.18
C GLY A 132 0.74 3.31 19.66
N LYS A 133 -0.11 2.32 19.94
CA LYS A 133 -0.07 1.60 21.21
C LYS A 133 1.29 0.90 21.31
N ARG A 134 1.80 0.78 22.52
CA ARG A 134 2.99 -0.03 22.75
C ARG A 134 2.62 -1.49 22.53
N VAL A 135 3.09 -2.05 21.45
CA VAL A 135 2.97 -3.49 21.18
C VAL A 135 3.98 -4.22 22.05
N ALA A 136 3.55 -5.25 22.77
CA ALA A 136 4.45 -6.00 23.66
C ALA A 136 5.64 -6.59 22.85
N GLY A 137 6.85 -6.27 23.30
CA GLY A 137 8.08 -6.74 22.65
C GLY A 137 8.57 -5.88 21.48
N LEU A 138 7.82 -4.88 21.01
CA LEU A 138 8.24 -3.97 19.96
C LEU A 138 8.57 -2.56 20.51
N PRO A 139 9.55 -1.85 19.93
CA PRO A 139 9.73 -0.43 20.20
C PRO A 139 8.48 0.34 19.72
N ARG A 140 8.28 1.55 20.25
CA ARG A 140 7.17 2.41 19.79
C ARG A 140 7.38 2.77 18.31
N LEU A 141 6.56 2.19 17.45
CA LEU A 141 6.58 2.44 16.03
C LEU A 141 5.87 3.75 15.68
N SER A 142 6.43 4.53 14.78
CA SER A 142 5.72 5.64 14.16
C SER A 142 4.68 5.12 13.16
N LEU A 143 3.70 5.97 12.78
CA LEU A 143 2.74 5.62 11.73
C LEU A 143 3.43 5.34 10.39
N ILE A 144 4.54 6.00 10.11
CA ILE A 144 5.33 5.77 8.89
C ILE A 144 6.01 4.40 8.94
N ASP A 145 6.57 3.99 10.09
CA ASP A 145 7.18 2.67 10.24
C ASP A 145 6.13 1.57 10.06
N LYS A 146 4.93 1.74 10.66
CA LYS A 146 3.80 0.83 10.45
C LYS A 146 3.39 0.75 8.97
N LEU A 147 3.31 1.90 8.27
CA LEU A 147 2.99 1.97 6.85
C LEU A 147 3.98 1.14 6.00
N GLU A 148 5.28 1.28 6.27
CA GLU A 148 6.30 0.52 5.54
C GLU A 148 6.24 -0.98 5.90
N MET A 149 6.07 -1.32 7.17
CA MET A 149 5.95 -2.72 7.60
C MET A 149 4.75 -3.43 6.97
N TYR A 150 3.59 -2.78 6.91
CA TYR A 150 2.40 -3.35 6.27
C TYR A 150 2.54 -3.49 4.75
N ASP A 151 3.36 -2.68 4.11
CA ASP A 151 3.69 -2.78 2.68
C ASP A 151 4.86 -3.74 2.39
N ASN A 152 5.20 -4.62 3.34
CA ASN A 152 6.30 -5.58 3.30
C ASN A 152 7.72 -4.97 3.23
N ASN A 153 7.87 -3.68 3.46
CA ASN A 153 9.16 -3.02 3.62
C ASN A 153 9.56 -3.06 5.10
N ILE A 154 9.79 -4.25 5.64
CA ILE A 154 10.04 -4.47 7.07
C ILE A 154 11.49 -4.08 7.39
N PRO A 155 11.73 -2.97 8.12
CA PRO A 155 13.08 -2.54 8.45
C PRO A 155 13.66 -3.45 9.55
N LEU A 156 14.97 -3.66 9.52
CA LEU A 156 15.65 -4.35 10.61
C LEU A 156 15.56 -3.54 11.93
N PRO A 157 15.44 -4.18 13.08
CA PRO A 157 15.48 -5.63 13.34
C PRO A 157 14.13 -6.35 13.25
N HIS A 158 13.08 -5.74 12.71
CA HIS A 158 11.74 -6.29 12.66
C HIS A 158 11.62 -7.47 11.69
N THR A 159 10.62 -8.32 11.93
CA THR A 159 10.35 -9.55 11.17
C THR A 159 8.90 -9.60 10.69
N LYS A 160 8.58 -10.55 9.84
CA LYS A 160 7.18 -10.81 9.43
C LYS A 160 6.29 -11.22 10.62
N SER A 161 6.86 -11.90 11.63
CA SER A 161 6.14 -12.23 12.86
C SER A 161 5.73 -10.98 13.64
N ASP A 162 6.56 -9.92 13.63
CA ASP A 162 6.24 -8.67 14.28
C ASP A 162 5.06 -7.97 13.61
N VAL A 163 4.96 -8.06 12.27
CA VAL A 163 3.79 -7.56 11.52
C VAL A 163 2.52 -8.29 11.92
N GLN A 164 2.57 -9.62 12.07
CA GLN A 164 1.42 -10.42 12.53
C GLN A 164 1.01 -10.05 13.97
N THR A 165 1.98 -9.87 14.85
CA THR A 165 1.72 -9.42 16.23
C THR A 165 1.08 -8.03 16.23
N LEU A 166 1.60 -7.10 15.41
CA LEU A 166 1.07 -5.75 15.27
C LEU A 166 -0.39 -5.76 14.79
N GLN A 167 -0.72 -6.60 13.81
CA GLN A 167 -2.09 -6.77 13.32
C GLN A 167 -3.02 -7.39 14.39
N ALA A 168 -2.55 -8.39 15.11
CA ALA A 168 -3.32 -9.05 16.16
C ALA A 168 -3.64 -8.11 17.33
N GLU A 169 -2.73 -7.20 17.67
CA GLU A 169 -2.94 -6.22 18.77
C GLU A 169 -3.74 -4.97 18.33
N ASN A 170 -3.92 -4.77 17.02
CA ASN A 170 -4.70 -3.66 16.45
C ASN A 170 -5.81 -4.18 15.52
N PRO A 171 -6.80 -4.95 16.00
CA PRO A 171 -7.79 -5.64 15.18
C PRO A 171 -8.77 -4.70 14.46
N ASN A 172 -8.83 -3.44 14.87
CA ASN A 172 -9.72 -2.45 14.26
C ASN A 172 -9.05 -1.67 13.12
N GLU A 173 -7.75 -1.85 12.90
CA GLU A 173 -7.07 -1.20 11.77
C GLU A 173 -7.66 -1.66 10.43
N GLY A 174 -7.91 -0.72 9.55
CA GLY A 174 -8.60 -0.95 8.29
C GLY A 174 -10.14 -0.93 8.37
N MET A 175 -10.74 -0.91 9.57
CA MET A 175 -12.19 -0.85 9.75
C MET A 175 -12.74 0.59 9.72
N PHE A 176 -11.89 1.58 9.81
CA PHE A 176 -12.22 3.00 9.80
C PHE A 176 -11.31 3.79 8.84
N GLY A 177 -11.49 5.11 8.79
CA GLY A 177 -10.67 6.01 7.98
C GLY A 177 -11.21 6.28 6.58
N LEU A 178 -10.34 6.64 5.64
CA LEU A 178 -10.73 7.03 4.29
C LEU A 178 -11.04 5.80 3.43
N SER A 179 -12.28 5.73 2.92
CA SER A 179 -12.66 4.68 1.98
C SER A 179 -12.03 4.91 0.60
N PRO A 180 -11.65 3.85 -0.13
CA PRO A 180 -11.08 3.96 -1.49
C PRO A 180 -12.00 4.74 -2.44
N ARG A 181 -13.33 4.56 -2.34
CA ARG A 181 -14.32 5.28 -3.16
C ARG A 181 -14.29 6.79 -2.95
N TYR A 182 -14.21 7.22 -1.69
CA TYR A 182 -14.10 8.65 -1.38
C TYR A 182 -12.83 9.25 -1.96
N VAL A 183 -11.70 8.57 -1.75
CA VAL A 183 -10.40 9.04 -2.24
C VAL A 183 -10.37 9.11 -3.77
N LEU A 184 -10.93 8.11 -4.45
CA LEU A 184 -11.04 8.10 -5.92
C LEU A 184 -11.85 9.28 -6.45
N ASN A 185 -12.98 9.61 -5.81
CA ASN A 185 -13.77 10.78 -6.21
C ASN A 185 -12.93 12.06 -6.07
N ARG A 186 -12.17 12.21 -4.98
CA ARG A 186 -11.30 13.39 -4.80
C ARG A 186 -10.13 13.43 -5.81
N ILE A 187 -9.56 12.29 -6.17
CA ILE A 187 -8.55 12.20 -7.23
C ILE A 187 -9.17 12.61 -8.59
N ALA A 188 -10.36 12.11 -8.90
CA ALA A 188 -11.07 12.46 -10.12
C ALA A 188 -11.38 13.97 -10.21
N ASP A 189 -11.86 14.56 -9.11
CA ASP A 189 -12.05 16.00 -9.00
C ASP A 189 -10.73 16.75 -9.26
N SER A 190 -9.64 16.29 -8.66
CA SER A 190 -8.29 16.86 -8.84
C SER A 190 -7.81 16.78 -10.29
N ILE A 191 -8.05 15.64 -10.96
CA ILE A 191 -7.73 15.46 -12.39
C ILE A 191 -8.54 16.48 -13.24
N SER A 192 -9.81 16.67 -12.92
CA SER A 192 -10.67 17.61 -13.66
C SER A 192 -10.25 19.08 -13.51
N LEU A 193 -9.60 19.40 -12.40
CA LEU A 193 -9.08 20.75 -12.11
C LEU A 193 -7.65 20.95 -12.64
N ALA A 194 -6.92 19.90 -12.90
CA ALA A 194 -5.53 19.96 -13.33
C ALA A 194 -5.43 20.46 -14.78
N PRO A 195 -4.60 21.47 -15.09
CA PRO A 195 -4.53 22.03 -16.44
C PRO A 195 -3.85 21.09 -17.44
N ARG A 196 -2.84 20.33 -17.06
CA ARG A 196 -2.06 19.41 -17.92
C ARG A 196 -1.49 18.22 -17.16
N CYS A 197 -1.16 18.37 -15.88
CA CYS A 197 -0.55 17.37 -15.04
C CYS A 197 -1.09 17.50 -13.62
N LEU A 198 -1.53 16.38 -13.02
CA LEU A 198 -1.91 16.32 -11.61
C LEU A 198 -0.65 16.14 -10.77
N LEU A 199 -0.29 17.17 -10.03
CA LEU A 199 0.85 17.16 -9.11
C LEU A 199 0.46 16.51 -7.76
N PRO A 200 1.42 15.92 -7.03
CA PRO A 200 1.16 15.26 -5.75
C PRO A 200 0.54 16.21 -4.70
N ILE A 201 1.01 17.45 -4.67
CA ILE A 201 0.53 18.44 -3.70
C ILE A 201 -0.88 18.90 -4.04
N ASP A 202 -1.21 19.11 -5.32
CA ASP A 202 -2.57 19.51 -5.74
C ASP A 202 -3.59 18.45 -5.33
N ALA A 203 -3.28 17.18 -5.55
CA ALA A 203 -4.12 16.06 -5.13
C ALA A 203 -4.27 15.98 -3.60
N LEU A 204 -3.18 16.21 -2.86
CA LEU A 204 -3.19 16.20 -1.40
C LEU A 204 -4.00 17.37 -0.82
N GLU A 205 -3.87 18.56 -1.39
CA GLU A 205 -4.65 19.77 -1.00
C GLU A 205 -6.14 19.57 -1.23
N ASN A 206 -6.53 19.06 -2.40
CA ASN A 206 -7.93 18.77 -2.71
C ASN A 206 -8.51 17.73 -1.75
N LEU A 207 -7.76 16.66 -1.46
CA LEU A 207 -8.20 15.66 -0.51
C LEU A 207 -8.34 16.23 0.90
N ALA A 208 -7.38 17.05 1.36
CA ALA A 208 -7.40 17.68 2.68
C ALA A 208 -8.60 18.64 2.82
N THR A 209 -8.84 19.49 1.83
CA THR A 209 -9.99 20.42 1.83
C THR A 209 -11.32 19.66 1.87
N GLY A 210 -11.46 18.60 1.08
CA GLY A 210 -12.68 17.80 1.08
C GLY A 210 -12.94 17.04 2.39
N LEU A 211 -11.92 16.84 3.21
CA LEU A 211 -12.09 16.20 4.52
C LEU A 211 -12.73 17.13 5.56
N GLU A 212 -12.43 18.40 5.52
CA GLU A 212 -13.08 19.41 6.39
C GLU A 212 -14.59 19.48 6.13
N GLU A 213 -14.99 19.34 4.86
CA GLU A 213 -16.38 19.43 4.41
C GLU A 213 -17.15 18.12 4.57
N ARG A 214 -16.47 17.00 4.83
CA ARG A 214 -17.10 15.67 4.84
C ARG A 214 -18.06 15.49 6.00
N ALA A 215 -19.34 15.31 5.69
CA ALA A 215 -20.34 14.81 6.63
C ALA A 215 -20.04 13.34 7.00
N GLY A 216 -20.14 13.00 8.29
CA GLY A 216 -19.97 11.62 8.77
C GLY A 216 -18.58 11.26 9.32
N LEU A 217 -17.62 12.21 9.35
CA LEU A 217 -16.43 12.06 10.19
C LEU A 217 -16.74 12.54 11.61
N SER A 218 -16.33 11.75 12.60
CA SER A 218 -16.40 12.19 14.00
C SER A 218 -15.47 13.37 14.25
N GLN A 219 -15.73 14.13 15.32
CA GLN A 219 -14.87 15.26 15.67
C GLN A 219 -13.43 14.78 15.95
N ASP A 220 -13.26 13.66 16.65
CA ASP A 220 -11.95 13.07 16.93
C ASP A 220 -11.19 12.73 15.65
N GLN A 221 -11.89 12.20 14.63
CA GLN A 221 -11.28 11.95 13.33
C GLN A 221 -10.83 13.24 12.65
N LYS A 222 -11.63 14.30 12.70
CA LYS A 222 -11.26 15.61 12.14
C LYS A 222 -10.08 16.24 12.86
N ASP A 223 -10.06 16.15 14.19
CA ASP A 223 -8.97 16.71 15.00
C ASP A 223 -7.63 15.98 14.78
N ARG A 224 -7.66 14.72 14.39
CA ARG A 224 -6.48 13.90 14.08
C ARG A 224 -5.86 14.23 12.70
N PHE A 225 -6.64 14.73 11.74
CA PHE A 225 -6.17 14.94 10.37
C PHE A 225 -4.96 15.85 10.21
N PRO A 226 -4.82 16.97 10.92
CA PRO A 226 -3.62 17.81 10.85
C PRO A 226 -2.34 17.05 11.18
N ASP A 227 -2.37 16.16 12.18
CA ASP A 227 -1.22 15.34 12.55
C ASP A 227 -0.90 14.31 11.48
N LEU A 228 -1.91 13.66 10.90
CA LEU A 228 -1.73 12.75 9.76
C LEU A 228 -1.12 13.47 8.55
N LEU A 229 -1.58 14.67 8.24
CA LEU A 229 -1.01 15.48 7.15
C LEU A 229 0.47 15.81 7.41
N ASN A 230 0.85 16.12 8.66
CA ASN A 230 2.25 16.35 9.02
C ASN A 230 3.11 15.09 8.81
N GLU A 231 2.59 13.90 9.14
CA GLU A 231 3.29 12.64 8.85
C GLU A 231 3.41 12.40 7.33
N ILE A 232 2.37 12.68 6.55
CA ILE A 232 2.40 12.52 5.10
C ILE A 232 3.35 13.51 4.41
N ILE A 233 3.53 14.71 4.93
CA ILE A 233 4.56 15.65 4.45
C ILE A 233 5.96 15.04 4.62
N LYS A 234 6.22 14.32 5.71
CA LYS A 234 7.50 13.59 5.89
C LYS A 234 7.67 12.47 4.88
N VAL A 235 6.59 11.71 4.60
CA VAL A 235 6.57 10.69 3.53
C VAL A 235 6.86 11.31 2.18
N TYR A 236 6.20 12.42 1.84
CA TYR A 236 6.42 13.16 0.59
C TYR A 236 7.87 13.60 0.43
N ARG A 237 8.48 14.17 1.48
CA ARG A 237 9.91 14.55 1.45
C ARG A 237 10.83 13.37 1.12
N LYS A 238 10.59 12.22 1.74
CA LYS A 238 11.35 10.99 1.42
C LYS A 238 11.14 10.56 -0.03
N MET A 239 9.90 10.62 -0.53
CA MET A 239 9.57 10.24 -1.90
C MET A 239 10.28 11.14 -2.93
N VAL A 240 10.22 12.47 -2.78
CA VAL A 240 10.84 13.39 -3.75
C VAL A 240 12.36 13.24 -3.79
N ILE A 241 13.00 13.09 -2.63
CA ILE A 241 14.45 12.85 -2.55
C ILE A 241 14.80 11.53 -3.24
N HIS A 242 14.07 10.46 -2.93
CA HIS A 242 14.34 9.14 -3.52
C HIS A 242 14.19 9.15 -5.05
N GLN A 243 13.14 9.79 -5.59
CA GLN A 243 12.91 9.85 -7.02
C GLN A 243 14.00 10.64 -7.76
N VAL A 244 14.49 11.72 -7.18
CA VAL A 244 15.61 12.49 -7.78
C VAL A 244 16.91 11.70 -7.71
N ARG A 245 17.16 10.96 -6.63
CA ARG A 245 18.31 10.05 -6.57
C ARG A 245 18.26 8.99 -7.66
N LEU A 246 17.08 8.41 -7.92
CA LEU A 246 16.87 7.48 -9.04
C LEU A 246 17.12 8.16 -10.39
N GLY A 247 16.59 9.36 -10.60
CA GLY A 247 16.81 10.15 -11.81
C GLY A 247 18.28 10.50 -12.09
N ALA A 248 19.13 10.50 -11.08
CA ALA A 248 20.57 10.74 -11.25
C ALA A 248 21.32 9.58 -11.96
N ILE A 249 20.68 8.41 -12.12
CA ILE A 249 21.28 7.22 -12.74
C ILE A 249 20.34 6.69 -13.83
N ARG A 250 20.78 6.75 -15.09
CA ARG A 250 19.94 6.36 -16.23
C ARG A 250 19.52 4.90 -16.23
N ASN A 251 20.45 4.00 -15.93
CA ASN A 251 20.26 2.55 -15.99
C ASN A 251 20.26 1.91 -14.61
N PHE A 252 19.65 2.58 -13.62
CA PHE A 252 19.67 2.09 -12.25
C PHE A 252 19.07 0.67 -12.12
N ASP A 253 17.90 0.41 -12.71
CA ASP A 253 17.22 -0.88 -12.61
C ASP A 253 18.06 -2.02 -13.18
N GLU A 254 18.74 -1.81 -14.31
CA GLU A 254 19.63 -2.80 -14.93
C GLU A 254 20.88 -3.06 -14.07
N THR A 255 21.49 -1.99 -13.56
CA THR A 255 22.65 -2.08 -12.68
C THR A 255 22.29 -2.78 -11.38
N ALA A 256 21.19 -2.42 -10.75
CA ALA A 256 20.70 -3.03 -9.52
C ALA A 256 20.35 -4.51 -9.71
N GLN A 257 19.72 -4.86 -10.82
CA GLN A 257 19.41 -6.25 -11.16
C GLN A 257 20.69 -7.09 -11.35
N THR A 258 21.68 -6.58 -12.07
CA THR A 258 22.97 -7.26 -12.27
C THR A 258 23.69 -7.49 -10.94
N GLN A 259 23.70 -6.48 -10.06
CA GLN A 259 24.29 -6.61 -8.73
C GLN A 259 23.54 -7.60 -7.84
N PHE A 260 22.20 -7.61 -7.93
CA PHE A 260 21.34 -8.55 -7.24
C PHE A 260 21.62 -9.99 -7.68
N GLU A 261 21.71 -10.25 -8.99
CA GLU A 261 21.97 -11.59 -9.51
C GLU A 261 23.35 -12.10 -9.10
N SER A 262 24.35 -11.23 -9.13
CA SER A 262 25.69 -11.57 -8.61
C SER A 262 25.66 -11.90 -7.12
N TYR A 263 24.97 -11.05 -6.32
CA TYR A 263 24.79 -11.30 -4.88
C TYR A 263 24.12 -12.65 -4.61
N MET A 264 23.00 -12.95 -5.31
CA MET A 264 22.26 -14.18 -5.10
C MET A 264 23.07 -15.43 -5.46
N LYS A 265 23.87 -15.35 -6.54
CA LYS A 265 24.78 -16.43 -6.94
C LYS A 265 25.84 -16.69 -5.87
N ASP A 266 26.49 -15.65 -5.37
CA ASP A 266 27.52 -15.76 -4.34
C ASP A 266 26.93 -16.21 -3.00
N ALA A 267 25.75 -15.68 -2.61
CA ALA A 267 25.05 -16.08 -1.40
C ALA A 267 24.59 -17.55 -1.46
N ASN A 268 24.10 -18.00 -2.60
CA ASN A 268 23.72 -19.42 -2.79
C ASN A 268 24.94 -20.34 -2.65
N SER A 269 26.07 -19.99 -3.29
CA SER A 269 27.32 -20.72 -3.17
C SER A 269 27.84 -20.76 -1.73
N PHE A 270 27.72 -19.63 -1.01
CA PHE A 270 28.07 -19.53 0.41
C PHE A 270 27.23 -20.48 1.27
N ILE A 271 25.89 -20.44 1.11
CA ILE A 271 24.99 -21.30 1.90
C ILE A 271 25.22 -22.78 1.61
N SER A 272 25.46 -23.15 0.35
CA SER A 272 25.80 -24.55 -0.02
C SER A 272 27.10 -25.02 0.64
N SER A 273 28.15 -24.19 0.65
CA SER A 273 29.41 -24.51 1.28
C SER A 273 29.32 -24.69 2.81
N VAL A 274 28.51 -23.86 3.47
CA VAL A 274 28.25 -23.95 4.91
C VAL A 274 27.44 -25.22 5.24
N THR A 275 26.55 -25.65 4.35
CA THR A 275 25.69 -26.80 4.56
C THR A 275 26.44 -28.15 4.31
N GLU A 276 27.33 -28.16 3.32
CA GLU A 276 28.03 -29.37 2.87
C GLU A 276 29.44 -29.55 3.50
N GLU A 277 29.87 -28.64 4.38
CA GLU A 277 31.20 -28.58 4.99
C GLU A 277 32.33 -28.65 3.94
N THR A 278 32.08 -28.22 2.72
CA THR A 278 33.04 -28.24 1.63
C THR A 278 33.99 -27.04 1.68
N PRO A 279 35.24 -27.13 1.16
CA PRO A 279 36.10 -25.96 1.05
C PRO A 279 35.43 -24.86 0.21
N TRP A 280 35.51 -23.62 0.67
CA TRP A 280 34.88 -22.45 0.07
C TRP A 280 35.21 -22.33 -1.41
N PRO A 281 34.24 -22.41 -2.32
CA PRO A 281 34.43 -22.00 -3.71
C PRO A 281 34.79 -20.52 -3.78
N ASN A 282 35.23 -20.04 -4.93
CA ASN A 282 35.55 -18.60 -5.17
C ASN A 282 34.32 -17.72 -4.93
N ILE A 283 34.02 -17.41 -3.67
CA ILE A 283 32.91 -16.55 -3.26
C ILE A 283 33.46 -15.16 -3.01
N ASN A 284 32.82 -14.15 -3.59
CA ASN A 284 33.18 -12.78 -3.31
C ASN A 284 32.55 -12.27 -2.00
N GLU A 285 33.06 -12.78 -0.86
CA GLU A 285 32.60 -12.36 0.49
C GLU A 285 32.67 -10.85 0.68
N THR A 286 33.64 -10.19 0.10
CA THR A 286 33.79 -8.72 0.16
C THR A 286 32.60 -8.03 -0.51
N MET A 287 32.11 -8.56 -1.62
CA MET A 287 30.94 -8.04 -2.31
C MET A 287 29.65 -8.26 -1.53
N LEU A 288 29.45 -9.46 -0.97
CA LEU A 288 28.32 -9.74 -0.11
C LEU A 288 28.27 -8.77 1.07
N ARG A 289 29.37 -8.62 1.80
CA ARG A 289 29.48 -7.67 2.92
C ARG A 289 29.29 -6.22 2.50
N ARG A 290 29.79 -5.82 1.34
CA ARG A 290 29.63 -4.47 0.82
C ARG A 290 28.16 -4.09 0.63
N ILE A 291 27.33 -5.00 0.14
CA ILE A 291 25.88 -4.79 0.00
C ILE A 291 25.22 -4.79 1.38
N GLU A 292 25.49 -5.81 2.20
CA GLU A 292 24.88 -6.00 3.51
C GLU A 292 25.17 -4.88 4.51
N ASN A 293 26.31 -4.22 4.42
CA ASN A 293 26.67 -3.08 5.28
C ASN A 293 25.77 -1.86 5.07
N ASN A 294 25.01 -1.80 3.98
CA ASN A 294 24.13 -0.66 3.67
C ASN A 294 22.72 -0.80 4.31
N ILE A 295 22.49 -1.85 5.10
CA ILE A 295 21.22 -2.09 5.82
C ILE A 295 21.42 -2.33 7.31
N ASP A 296 22.53 -1.91 7.89
CA ASP A 296 22.88 -2.06 9.31
C ASP A 296 22.74 -3.51 9.84
N LEU A 297 23.02 -4.51 8.98
CA LEU A 297 22.90 -5.92 9.32
C LEU A 297 24.06 -6.34 10.24
N ARG A 298 23.73 -6.86 11.43
CA ARG A 298 24.72 -7.38 12.38
C ARG A 298 25.41 -8.62 11.82
N ASP A 299 26.68 -8.82 12.14
CA ASP A 299 27.45 -9.97 11.66
C ASP A 299 26.80 -11.32 12.06
N SER A 300 26.18 -11.39 13.24
CA SER A 300 25.43 -12.57 13.71
C SER A 300 24.26 -12.95 12.80
N ASP A 301 23.66 -11.99 12.13
CA ASP A 301 22.41 -12.16 11.41
C ASP A 301 22.64 -12.42 9.90
N ARG A 302 23.88 -12.21 9.39
CA ARG A 302 24.21 -12.32 7.96
C ARG A 302 23.92 -13.70 7.37
N VAL A 303 24.28 -14.75 8.07
CA VAL A 303 24.06 -16.13 7.58
C VAL A 303 22.55 -16.43 7.47
N ALA A 304 21.77 -16.02 8.46
CA ALA A 304 20.31 -16.18 8.45
C ALA A 304 19.70 -15.37 7.31
N PHE A 305 20.12 -14.11 7.14
CA PHE A 305 19.68 -13.22 6.08
C PHE A 305 19.97 -13.80 4.68
N ARG A 306 21.21 -14.27 4.43
CA ARG A 306 21.57 -14.92 3.17
C ARG A 306 20.71 -16.16 2.91
N ARG A 307 20.51 -17.00 3.92
CA ARG A 307 19.72 -18.23 3.81
C ARG A 307 18.26 -17.94 3.45
N GLU A 308 17.65 -16.98 4.09
CA GLU A 308 16.26 -16.59 3.79
C GLU A 308 16.11 -16.06 2.36
N ASN A 309 16.99 -15.17 1.95
CA ASN A 309 16.96 -14.61 0.59
C ASN A 309 17.19 -15.71 -0.46
N VAL A 310 18.18 -16.59 -0.29
CA VAL A 310 18.44 -17.72 -1.20
C VAL A 310 17.22 -18.64 -1.30
N ARG A 311 16.58 -18.97 -0.17
CA ARG A 311 15.36 -19.80 -0.17
C ARG A 311 14.23 -19.15 -0.94
N SER A 312 13.97 -17.87 -0.71
CA SER A 312 12.93 -17.11 -1.43
C SER A 312 13.23 -17.03 -2.92
N TRP A 313 14.49 -16.81 -3.29
CA TRP A 313 14.94 -16.76 -4.67
C TRP A 313 14.74 -18.10 -5.41
N GLN A 314 15.11 -19.22 -4.78
CA GLN A 314 14.92 -20.57 -5.31
C GLN A 314 13.43 -20.89 -5.49
N THR A 315 12.57 -20.48 -4.55
CA THR A 315 11.12 -20.66 -4.65
C THR A 315 10.55 -19.93 -5.88
N LEU A 316 10.90 -18.65 -6.10
CA LEU A 316 10.47 -17.88 -7.26
C LEU A 316 10.92 -18.51 -8.58
N GLN A 317 12.15 -19.04 -8.64
CA GLN A 317 12.64 -19.75 -9.82
C GLN A 317 11.86 -21.05 -10.10
N THR A 318 11.47 -21.78 -9.05
CA THR A 318 10.66 -23.00 -9.20
C THR A 318 9.28 -22.67 -9.79
N ASP A 319 8.70 -21.52 -9.43
CA ASP A 319 7.44 -21.03 -9.95
C ASP A 319 7.56 -20.40 -11.35
N LYS A 320 8.71 -20.56 -12.02
CA LYS A 320 9.03 -19.99 -13.34
C LYS A 320 8.92 -18.47 -13.40
N THR A 321 9.03 -17.81 -12.27
CA THR A 321 9.08 -16.35 -12.18
C THR A 321 10.54 -15.92 -12.25
N ILE A 322 10.85 -14.91 -13.05
CA ILE A 322 12.20 -14.30 -13.07
C ILE A 322 12.31 -13.40 -11.84
N PRO A 323 13.14 -13.75 -10.85
CA PRO A 323 13.26 -12.96 -9.62
C PRO A 323 13.87 -11.59 -9.91
N SER A 324 13.22 -10.54 -9.44
CA SER A 324 13.71 -9.18 -9.51
C SER A 324 14.27 -8.74 -8.17
N TYR A 325 15.27 -7.84 -8.16
CA TYR A 325 15.73 -7.21 -6.92
C TYR A 325 14.59 -6.50 -6.17
N LYS A 326 13.52 -6.09 -6.88
CA LYS A 326 12.32 -5.44 -6.32
C LYS A 326 11.48 -6.37 -5.44
N ASP A 327 11.61 -7.67 -5.64
CA ASP A 327 10.91 -8.70 -4.84
C ASP A 327 11.56 -8.93 -3.46
N PHE A 328 12.75 -8.35 -3.23
CA PHE A 328 13.56 -8.50 -2.01
C PHE A 328 13.76 -7.15 -1.30
N PRO A 329 12.82 -6.68 -0.48
CA PRO A 329 12.80 -5.32 0.03
C PRO A 329 14.09 -4.86 0.72
N LEU A 330 14.69 -5.70 1.58
CA LEU A 330 15.94 -5.35 2.26
C LEU A 330 17.14 -5.31 1.31
N LEU A 331 17.24 -6.24 0.36
CA LEU A 331 18.28 -6.20 -0.66
C LEU A 331 18.11 -5.04 -1.61
N ARG A 332 16.87 -4.70 -1.99
CA ARG A 332 16.55 -3.50 -2.75
C ARG A 332 17.07 -2.26 -2.03
N MET A 333 16.75 -2.11 -0.75
CA MET A 333 17.21 -0.98 0.07
C MET A 333 18.73 -0.94 0.16
N ALA A 334 19.38 -2.10 0.34
CA ALA A 334 20.85 -2.19 0.37
C ALA A 334 21.48 -1.76 -0.95
N LEU A 335 20.91 -2.18 -2.08
CA LEU A 335 21.38 -1.80 -3.41
C LEU A 335 21.12 -0.32 -3.72
N GLU A 336 19.96 0.20 -3.35
CA GLU A 336 19.63 1.63 -3.47
C GLU A 336 20.60 2.48 -2.66
N ASN A 337 20.90 2.11 -1.42
CA ASN A 337 21.86 2.83 -0.58
C ASN A 337 23.30 2.74 -1.09
N LEU A 338 23.66 1.61 -1.74
CA LEU A 338 25.00 1.42 -2.31
C LEU A 338 25.20 2.18 -3.61
N LEU A 339 24.19 2.19 -4.49
CA LEU A 339 24.33 2.65 -5.87
C LEU A 339 23.87 4.10 -6.08
N LEU A 340 22.84 4.54 -5.34
CA LEU A 340 22.30 5.89 -5.51
C LEU A 340 23.20 6.94 -4.85
N PRO A 341 23.36 8.12 -5.49
CA PRO A 341 24.15 9.21 -4.92
C PRO A 341 23.55 9.68 -3.59
N ASN A 342 24.43 10.16 -2.70
CA ASN A 342 23.99 10.75 -1.44
C ASN A 342 23.25 12.08 -1.68
N GLU A 343 22.37 12.44 -0.77
CA GLU A 343 21.61 13.70 -0.84
C GLU A 343 22.52 14.93 -0.94
N ARG A 344 23.68 14.90 -0.26
CA ARG A 344 24.65 16.00 -0.28
C ARG A 344 25.25 16.22 -1.65
N ASP A 345 25.52 15.14 -2.38
CA ASP A 345 26.15 15.18 -3.70
C ASP A 345 25.21 15.80 -4.75
N LEU A 346 23.89 15.74 -4.50
CA LEU A 346 22.88 16.31 -5.39
C LEU A 346 22.53 17.77 -5.08
N THR A 347 22.95 18.31 -3.92
CA THR A 347 22.52 19.63 -3.46
C THR A 347 22.81 20.74 -4.48
N GLU A 348 24.01 20.73 -5.08
CA GLU A 348 24.40 21.73 -6.07
C GLU A 348 23.69 21.55 -7.43
N ALA A 349 23.50 20.29 -7.85
CA ALA A 349 22.81 19.97 -9.10
C ALA A 349 21.34 20.40 -9.08
N LEU A 350 20.69 20.28 -7.91
CA LEU A 350 19.27 20.61 -7.74
C LEU A 350 19.02 22.11 -7.51
N ASP A 351 20.02 22.91 -7.19
CA ASP A 351 19.87 24.36 -7.00
C ASP A 351 19.64 25.08 -8.34
N LEU A 352 18.41 25.54 -8.57
CA LEU A 352 18.02 26.25 -9.79
C LEU A 352 18.80 27.57 -10.00
N LYS A 353 19.42 28.11 -8.95
CA LYS A 353 20.23 29.36 -9.01
C LYS A 353 21.65 29.09 -9.42
N GLN A 354 22.09 27.82 -9.39
CA GLN A 354 23.43 27.46 -9.83
C GLN A 354 23.55 27.52 -11.36
N THR A 355 24.53 28.28 -11.81
CA THR A 355 24.85 28.47 -13.24
C THR A 355 26.17 27.76 -13.64
N ASN A 356 26.78 27.03 -12.71
CA ASN A 356 27.96 26.23 -12.99
C ASN A 356 27.64 25.16 -14.05
N SER A 357 28.44 25.10 -15.10
CA SER A 357 28.24 24.19 -16.25
C SER A 357 28.05 22.72 -15.82
N SER A 358 28.79 22.26 -14.81
CA SER A 358 28.69 20.89 -14.30
C SER A 358 27.31 20.61 -13.61
N SER A 359 26.88 21.53 -12.73
CA SER A 359 25.62 21.39 -12.00
C SER A 359 24.40 21.49 -12.92
N VAL A 360 24.47 22.38 -13.93
CA VAL A 360 23.41 22.52 -14.94
C VAL A 360 23.29 21.23 -15.76
N LYS A 361 24.43 20.70 -16.24
CA LYS A 361 24.43 19.45 -17.01
C LYS A 361 23.87 18.26 -16.19
N GLN A 362 24.28 18.13 -14.93
CA GLN A 362 23.78 17.06 -14.07
C GLN A 362 22.29 17.19 -13.82
N ARG A 363 21.75 18.41 -13.67
CA ARG A 363 20.31 18.64 -13.54
C ARG A 363 19.54 18.28 -14.80
N GLU A 364 20.06 18.65 -15.97
CA GLU A 364 19.48 18.28 -17.26
C GLU A 364 19.43 16.76 -17.44
N GLU A 365 20.50 16.04 -17.07
CA GLU A 365 20.54 14.58 -17.08
C GLU A 365 19.51 13.97 -16.12
N ILE A 366 19.32 14.53 -14.93
CA ILE A 366 18.29 14.09 -13.98
C ILE A 366 16.91 14.28 -14.59
N LEU A 367 16.60 15.45 -15.17
CA LEU A 367 15.30 15.75 -15.79
C LEU A 367 15.05 14.83 -16.99
N GLU A 368 16.06 14.61 -17.85
CA GLU A 368 15.95 13.70 -18.98
C GLU A 368 15.65 12.26 -18.53
N ASN A 369 16.35 11.77 -17.51
CA ASN A 369 16.10 10.43 -16.97
C ASN A 369 14.70 10.31 -16.34
N LEU A 370 14.27 11.31 -15.57
CA LEU A 370 12.93 11.32 -14.98
C LEU A 370 11.83 11.25 -16.06
N THR A 371 12.02 11.96 -17.16
CA THR A 371 11.02 12.00 -18.23
C THR A 371 11.09 10.77 -19.14
N SER A 372 12.28 10.29 -19.49
CA SER A 372 12.45 9.19 -20.45
C SER A 372 12.32 7.80 -19.82
N VAL A 373 12.67 7.63 -18.53
CA VAL A 373 12.73 6.33 -17.85
C VAL A 373 11.68 6.16 -16.78
N TYR A 374 11.44 7.22 -15.97
CA TYR A 374 10.61 7.11 -14.76
C TYR A 374 9.18 7.64 -14.95
N GLY A 375 8.77 7.97 -16.18
CA GLY A 375 7.40 8.31 -16.54
C GLY A 375 6.90 9.67 -16.05
N TYR A 376 7.80 10.61 -15.75
CA TYR A 376 7.45 11.99 -15.46
C TYR A 376 7.21 12.79 -16.74
N CYS A 377 6.34 13.80 -16.70
CA CYS A 377 6.32 14.83 -17.74
C CYS A 377 7.19 16.02 -17.29
N ASP A 378 7.48 16.93 -18.22
CA ASP A 378 8.32 18.11 -17.94
C ASP A 378 7.83 18.94 -16.75
N ILE A 379 6.51 19.06 -16.58
CA ILE A 379 5.92 19.81 -15.47
C ILE A 379 6.22 19.16 -14.14
N CYS A 380 5.89 17.87 -13.97
CA CYS A 380 6.08 17.20 -12.69
C CYS A 380 7.54 16.82 -12.41
N ALA A 381 8.39 16.69 -13.42
CA ALA A 381 9.84 16.52 -13.23
C ALA A 381 10.48 17.77 -12.64
N ASN A 382 10.16 18.96 -13.18
CA ASN A 382 10.65 20.23 -12.64
C ASN A 382 10.13 20.53 -11.24
N ASP A 383 8.84 20.24 -10.98
CA ASP A 383 8.24 20.35 -9.65
C ASP A 383 8.96 19.43 -8.64
N LEU A 384 9.20 18.18 -9.03
CA LEU A 384 9.91 17.18 -8.23
C LEU A 384 11.34 17.66 -7.85
N VAL A 385 12.12 18.15 -8.83
CA VAL A 385 13.47 18.66 -8.62
C VAL A 385 13.47 19.84 -7.65
N THR A 386 12.51 20.77 -7.81
CA THR A 386 12.36 21.94 -6.92
C THR A 386 12.04 21.52 -5.49
N HIS A 387 11.13 20.57 -5.32
CA HIS A 387 10.74 20.07 -4.00
C HIS A 387 11.85 19.23 -3.35
N ALA A 388 12.56 18.42 -4.12
CA ALA A 388 13.72 17.66 -3.63
C ALA A 388 14.83 18.58 -3.12
N HIS A 389 15.17 19.64 -3.86
CA HIS A 389 16.12 20.66 -3.42
C HIS A 389 15.71 21.28 -2.07
N ASN A 390 14.46 21.70 -1.94
CA ASN A 390 13.95 22.27 -0.69
C ASN A 390 13.96 21.25 0.45
N ALA A 391 13.62 19.99 0.16
CA ALA A 391 13.63 18.91 1.14
C ALA A 391 15.05 18.64 1.68
N ILE A 392 16.07 18.53 0.81
CA ILE A 392 17.46 18.30 1.19
C ILE A 392 18.00 19.47 2.05
N GLN A 393 17.63 20.71 1.73
CA GLN A 393 18.00 21.86 2.51
C GLN A 393 17.18 22.07 3.79
N ASN A 394 16.35 21.10 4.17
CA ASN A 394 15.44 21.18 5.32
C ASN A 394 14.50 22.39 5.28
N ARG A 395 14.24 22.96 4.11
CA ARG A 395 13.24 24.00 3.92
C ARG A 395 11.83 23.39 3.94
N ASN A 396 10.89 24.08 4.57
CA ASN A 396 9.51 23.62 4.57
C ASN A 396 8.90 23.84 3.17
N ILE A 397 8.56 22.77 2.48
CA ILE A 397 7.81 22.79 1.21
C ILE A 397 6.35 23.06 1.50
N LEU A 398 5.84 22.40 2.54
CA LEU A 398 4.46 22.44 2.98
C LEU A 398 4.41 22.62 4.49
N SER A 399 3.36 23.24 4.97
CA SER A 399 3.04 23.31 6.40
C SER A 399 1.54 23.16 6.60
N VAL A 400 1.13 22.58 7.73
CA VAL A 400 -0.27 22.49 8.13
C VAL A 400 -0.59 23.68 9.04
N LYS A 401 -1.55 24.53 8.64
CA LYS A 401 -2.04 25.64 9.46
C LYS A 401 -3.56 25.53 9.57
N LYS A 402 -4.08 25.45 10.81
CA LYS A 402 -5.51 25.28 11.07
C LYS A 402 -6.16 24.13 10.27
N GLY A 403 -5.46 23.00 10.13
CA GLY A 403 -5.92 21.85 9.36
C GLY A 403 -5.72 21.91 7.85
N GLN A 404 -5.35 23.08 7.31
CA GLN A 404 -5.14 23.26 5.87
C GLN A 404 -3.67 23.20 5.48
N LEU A 405 -3.40 22.61 4.31
CA LEU A 405 -2.08 22.62 3.71
C LEU A 405 -1.77 24.00 3.15
N VAL A 406 -0.60 24.51 3.48
CA VAL A 406 -0.10 25.80 3.00
C VAL A 406 1.23 25.59 2.31
N ARG A 407 1.32 25.92 1.03
CA ARG A 407 2.58 25.97 0.26
C ARG A 407 3.46 27.10 0.76
N ARG A 408 4.77 26.89 0.76
CA ARG A 408 5.75 27.90 1.14
C ARG A 408 6.76 28.14 0.02
#